data_d3fbf2ec09536e34fd707567802e8211
#
_entry.id   d3fbf2ec09536e34fd707567802e8211
#
_cell.length_a   1.000
_cell.length_b   1.000
_cell.length_c   1.000
_cell.angle_alpha   90.00
_cell.angle_beta   90.00
_cell.angle_gamma   90.00
#
_symmetry.space_group_name_H-M   'P 1'
#
loop_
_entity.id
_entity.type
_entity.pdbx_description
1 polymer ?
#
loop_
_entity_poly.entity_id
_entity_poly.type
_entity_poly.pdbx_seq_one_letter_code
_entity_poly.pdbx_strand_id
1 'polypeptide(L)'
;MFINYAHRGASEYAPENTMSAFDMALQLGANGIELDLQRTKDGKIVIFHDNKIDNKSNKKGKISDYTYQELLDFDFGSWFSLKYKGEKIVLFEDFAKKFLSKSLTFAIELKDEGIEKETLDIIKKYATHNNIYISSFDYKALENMRKIDSNIKLAWLIKEKINNENINKLLNDNK
;
A
#
# COMPACT_ATOMS: atom_id res chain seq x y z
N MET A 1 -0.16 -7.08 22.70
CA MET A 1 0.23 -5.69 22.32
C MET A 1 -0.81 -5.17 21.34
N PHE A 2 -1.38 -4.00 21.57
CA PHE A 2 -2.31 -3.38 20.63
C PHE A 2 -1.54 -2.81 19.43
N ILE A 3 -2.03 -3.08 18.21
CA ILE A 3 -1.49 -2.47 17.00
C ILE A 3 -2.42 -1.33 16.58
N ASN A 4 -1.89 -0.11 16.54
CA ASN A 4 -2.57 1.07 16.04
C ASN A 4 -2.07 1.36 14.64
N TYR A 5 -2.84 0.95 13.62
CA TYR A 5 -2.51 1.18 12.23
C TYR A 5 -2.85 2.61 11.80
N ALA A 6 -1.87 3.33 11.29
CA ALA A 6 -2.09 4.55 10.52
C ALA A 6 -2.49 4.16 9.09
N HIS A 7 -3.79 4.22 8.80
CA HIS A 7 -4.38 3.88 7.50
C HIS A 7 -3.94 4.90 6.44
N ARG A 8 -3.11 4.46 5.49
CA ARG A 8 -2.45 5.31 4.48
C ARG A 8 -1.54 6.39 5.10
N GLY A 9 -0.94 6.08 6.26
CA GLY A 9 -0.28 7.07 7.09
C GLY A 9 -1.25 7.84 7.98
N ALA A 10 -0.84 9.00 8.50
CA ALA A 10 -1.71 9.89 9.28
C ALA A 10 -2.64 10.70 8.36
N SER A 11 -3.54 10.03 7.65
CA SER A 11 -4.36 10.57 6.55
C SER A 11 -5.33 11.69 6.95
N GLU A 12 -5.62 11.86 8.25
CA GLU A 12 -6.40 13.00 8.78
C GLU A 12 -5.56 14.29 8.91
N TYR A 13 -4.23 14.18 8.90
CA TYR A 13 -3.31 15.27 9.18
C TYR A 13 -2.39 15.63 8.02
N ALA A 14 -2.21 14.70 7.09
CA ALA A 14 -1.37 14.85 5.90
C ALA A 14 -1.98 14.08 4.71
N PRO A 15 -1.64 14.43 3.45
CA PRO A 15 -2.18 13.72 2.29
C PRO A 15 -1.82 12.23 2.36
N GLU A 16 -2.82 11.38 2.25
CA GLU A 16 -2.68 9.93 2.37
C GLU A 16 -1.64 9.35 1.42
N ASN A 17 -1.00 8.24 1.82
CA ASN A 17 -0.01 7.52 1.01
C ASN A 17 1.19 8.37 0.56
N THR A 18 1.54 9.40 1.33
CA THR A 18 2.72 10.26 1.10
C THR A 18 3.76 10.07 2.19
N MET A 19 5.01 10.48 1.92
CA MET A 19 6.07 10.46 2.94
C MET A 19 5.72 11.31 4.15
N SER A 20 5.09 12.47 3.93
CA SER A 20 4.62 13.35 5.00
C SER A 20 3.60 12.67 5.91
N ALA A 21 2.65 11.89 5.34
CA ALA A 21 1.67 11.13 6.12
C ALA A 21 2.32 10.00 6.93
N PHE A 22 3.29 9.30 6.37
CA PHE A 22 4.00 8.22 7.06
C PHE A 22 4.89 8.75 8.19
N ASP A 23 5.62 9.84 7.96
CA ASP A 23 6.43 10.48 9.01
C ASP A 23 5.53 11.01 10.15
N MET A 24 4.41 11.63 9.81
CA MET A 24 3.42 12.13 10.79
C MET A 24 2.83 10.98 11.62
N ALA A 25 2.57 9.82 11.01
CA ALA A 25 2.05 8.65 11.72
C ALA A 25 3.00 8.23 12.85
N LEU A 26 4.31 8.22 12.62
CA LEU A 26 5.30 7.92 13.66
C LEU A 26 5.32 8.98 14.76
N GLN A 27 5.24 10.26 14.40
CA GLN A 27 5.22 11.37 15.36
C GLN A 27 4.00 11.29 16.28
N LEU A 28 2.87 10.79 15.76
CA LEU A 28 1.62 10.59 16.50
C LEU A 28 1.58 9.26 17.28
N GLY A 29 2.67 8.47 17.24
CA GLY A 29 2.79 7.24 18.03
C GLY A 29 2.11 6.02 17.43
N ALA A 30 1.83 6.00 16.12
CA ALA A 30 1.39 4.79 15.45
C ALA A 30 2.51 3.72 15.50
N ASN A 31 2.12 2.47 15.77
CA ASN A 31 3.02 1.32 15.77
C ASN A 31 2.72 0.35 14.62
N GLY A 32 1.82 0.73 13.72
CA GLY A 32 1.51 0.08 12.47
C GLY A 32 1.26 1.10 11.37
N ILE A 33 1.62 0.74 10.13
CA ILE A 33 1.34 1.53 8.92
C ILE A 33 0.62 0.60 7.93
N GLU A 34 -0.45 1.11 7.36
CA GLU A 34 -1.11 0.50 6.23
C GLU A 34 -0.89 1.36 4.99
N LEU A 35 -0.74 0.72 3.81
CA LEU A 35 -0.49 1.38 2.54
C LEU A 35 -0.93 0.53 1.34
N ASP A 36 -1.12 1.17 0.18
CA ASP A 36 -1.66 0.59 -1.04
C ASP A 36 -0.64 0.63 -2.18
N LEU A 37 -0.41 -0.49 -2.87
CA LEU A 37 0.56 -0.59 -3.96
C LEU A 37 -0.13 -0.66 -5.33
N GLN A 38 0.34 0.16 -6.26
CA GLN A 38 -0.01 0.11 -7.68
C GLN A 38 1.23 0.14 -8.55
N ARG A 39 1.09 -0.28 -9.82
CA ARG A 39 2.17 -0.31 -10.80
C ARG A 39 2.02 0.80 -11.83
N THR A 40 3.12 1.51 -12.07
CA THR A 40 3.24 2.52 -13.14
C THR A 40 3.35 1.87 -14.52
N LYS A 41 3.20 2.68 -15.58
CA LYS A 41 3.36 2.26 -16.98
C LYS A 41 4.72 1.61 -17.27
N ASP A 42 5.78 2.05 -16.61
CA ASP A 42 7.16 1.54 -16.74
C ASP A 42 7.49 0.48 -15.69
N GLY A 43 6.50 -0.08 -15.00
CA GLY A 43 6.64 -1.23 -14.09
C GLY A 43 7.15 -0.89 -12.69
N LYS A 44 7.26 0.37 -12.30
CA LYS A 44 7.63 0.76 -10.94
C LYS A 44 6.47 0.56 -9.99
N ILE A 45 6.76 0.14 -8.75
CA ILE A 45 5.75 0.01 -7.69
C ILE A 45 5.69 1.33 -6.91
N VAL A 46 4.52 1.94 -6.89
CA VAL A 46 4.25 3.20 -6.17
C VAL A 46 3.14 3.03 -5.15
N ILE A 47 3.07 3.93 -4.19
CA ILE A 47 2.07 3.91 -3.12
C ILE A 47 0.94 4.86 -3.48
N PHE A 48 -0.25 4.29 -3.78
CA PHE A 48 -1.45 5.05 -4.12
C PHE A 48 -2.71 4.17 -4.02
N HIS A 49 -3.84 4.72 -3.53
CA HIS A 49 -5.06 3.95 -3.30
C HIS A 49 -6.03 3.93 -4.47
N ASP A 50 -6.40 5.10 -5.00
CA ASP A 50 -7.55 5.23 -5.90
C ASP A 50 -7.24 4.69 -7.31
N ASN A 51 -8.28 4.25 -8.02
CA ASN A 51 -8.14 3.82 -9.43
C ASN A 51 -7.73 4.97 -10.36
N LYS A 52 -7.94 6.23 -9.95
CA LYS A 52 -7.59 7.45 -10.71
C LYS A 52 -6.98 8.48 -9.78
N ILE A 53 -6.04 9.25 -10.31
CA ILE A 53 -5.36 10.31 -9.59
C ILE A 53 -6.15 11.63 -9.55
N ASP A 54 -7.31 11.70 -10.21
CA ASP A 54 -8.08 12.91 -10.53
C ASP A 54 -8.39 13.81 -9.31
N ASN A 55 -8.68 13.18 -8.15
CA ASN A 55 -9.06 13.91 -6.94
C ASN A 55 -7.89 14.12 -5.96
N LYS A 56 -6.72 13.54 -6.24
CA LYS A 56 -5.57 13.54 -5.33
C LYS A 56 -4.28 14.01 -6.00
N SER A 57 -4.42 14.59 -7.20
CA SER A 57 -3.32 15.24 -7.89
C SER A 57 -3.80 16.43 -8.74
N ASN A 58 -2.84 17.18 -9.27
CA ASN A 58 -3.12 18.24 -10.25
C ASN A 58 -3.28 17.71 -11.68
N LYS A 59 -3.38 16.41 -11.87
CA LYS A 59 -3.53 15.71 -13.17
C LYS A 59 -4.66 14.70 -13.08
N LYS A 60 -5.00 14.09 -14.23
CA LYS A 60 -6.08 13.10 -14.36
C LYS A 60 -5.53 11.81 -14.96
N GLY A 61 -6.23 10.70 -14.78
CA GLY A 61 -5.90 9.39 -15.34
C GLY A 61 -5.62 8.36 -14.26
N LYS A 62 -4.97 7.25 -14.62
CA LYS A 62 -4.57 6.17 -13.72
C LYS A 62 -3.07 6.23 -13.47
N ILE A 63 -2.60 5.62 -12.40
CA ILE A 63 -1.16 5.41 -12.16
C ILE A 63 -0.52 4.69 -13.34
N SER A 64 -1.17 3.66 -13.89
CA SER A 64 -0.69 2.86 -15.02
C SER A 64 -0.63 3.61 -16.36
N ASP A 65 -1.21 4.80 -16.48
CA ASP A 65 -1.13 5.63 -17.67
C ASP A 65 0.23 6.36 -17.78
N TYR A 66 0.97 6.47 -16.67
CA TYR A 66 2.18 7.28 -16.54
C TYR A 66 3.40 6.46 -16.13
N THR A 67 4.57 6.84 -16.61
CA THR A 67 5.85 6.39 -16.04
C THR A 67 6.07 7.04 -14.67
N TYR A 68 6.92 6.43 -13.84
CA TYR A 68 7.27 7.01 -12.55
C TYR A 68 7.89 8.41 -12.69
N GLN A 69 8.71 8.62 -13.73
CA GLN A 69 9.33 9.93 -13.97
C GLN A 69 8.28 11.01 -14.27
N GLU A 70 7.26 10.71 -15.07
CA GLU A 70 6.14 11.63 -15.34
C GLU A 70 5.33 11.93 -14.08
N LEU A 71 5.10 10.93 -13.21
CA LEU A 71 4.40 11.12 -11.94
C LEU A 71 5.16 12.02 -10.96
N LEU A 72 6.49 12.09 -11.04
CA LEU A 72 7.28 12.99 -10.21
C LEU A 72 7.06 14.48 -10.52
N ASP A 73 6.55 14.82 -11.71
CA ASP A 73 6.19 16.19 -12.07
C ASP A 73 4.82 16.61 -11.50
N PHE A 74 4.03 15.68 -10.97
CA PHE A 74 2.70 15.94 -10.45
C PHE A 74 2.75 16.35 -8.97
N ASP A 75 1.69 17.00 -8.53
CA ASP A 75 1.48 17.42 -7.14
C ASP A 75 0.40 16.54 -6.51
N PHE A 76 0.79 15.75 -5.52
CA PHE A 76 -0.09 14.86 -4.76
C PHE A 76 -0.45 15.38 -3.38
N GLY A 77 -0.16 16.65 -3.08
CA GLY A 77 -0.40 17.23 -1.76
C GLY A 77 -1.39 18.39 -1.71
N SER A 78 -1.43 19.24 -2.74
CA SER A 78 -2.26 20.46 -2.74
C SER A 78 -3.77 20.19 -2.61
N TRP A 79 -4.25 19.01 -3.02
CA TRP A 79 -5.66 18.61 -2.84
C TRP A 79 -6.07 18.53 -1.36
N PHE A 80 -5.13 18.17 -0.51
CA PHE A 80 -5.35 18.07 0.94
C PHE A 80 -5.21 19.45 1.61
N SER A 81 -4.09 20.13 1.34
CA SER A 81 -3.82 21.48 1.84
C SER A 81 -2.66 22.09 1.08
N LEU A 82 -2.68 23.41 0.89
CA LEU A 82 -1.58 24.17 0.28
C LEU A 82 -0.26 24.05 1.05
N LYS A 83 -0.29 23.69 2.32
CA LYS A 83 0.90 23.34 3.13
C LYS A 83 1.72 22.20 2.51
N TYR A 84 1.06 21.28 1.81
CA TYR A 84 1.67 20.09 1.19
C TYR A 84 1.85 20.26 -0.32
N LYS A 85 1.79 21.50 -0.82
CA LYS A 85 2.04 21.75 -2.25
C LYS A 85 3.38 21.18 -2.69
N GLY A 86 3.36 20.39 -3.77
CA GLY A 86 4.55 19.77 -4.33
C GLY A 86 4.91 18.42 -3.71
N GLU A 87 4.09 17.89 -2.77
CA GLU A 87 4.26 16.51 -2.30
C GLU A 87 4.23 15.54 -3.47
N LYS A 88 5.10 14.54 -3.44
CA LYS A 88 5.31 13.60 -4.54
C LYS A 88 4.69 12.25 -4.25
N ILE A 89 4.36 11.53 -5.33
CA ILE A 89 4.04 10.11 -5.22
C ILE A 89 5.24 9.36 -4.65
N VAL A 90 4.98 8.37 -3.81
CA VAL A 90 6.02 7.61 -3.12
C VAL A 90 6.35 6.35 -3.91
N LEU A 91 7.62 6.16 -4.27
CA LEU A 91 8.12 4.88 -4.74
C LEU A 91 8.15 3.89 -3.56
N PHE A 92 7.61 2.69 -3.75
CA PHE A 92 7.58 1.70 -2.66
C PHE A 92 8.99 1.34 -2.15
N GLU A 93 10.00 1.30 -3.02
CA GLU A 93 11.38 1.05 -2.61
C GLU A 93 11.92 2.14 -1.67
N ASP A 94 11.57 3.42 -1.89
CA ASP A 94 11.99 4.52 -1.00
C ASP A 94 11.29 4.44 0.37
N PHE A 95 10.00 4.09 0.39
CA PHE A 95 9.30 3.77 1.63
C PHE A 95 9.95 2.60 2.35
N ALA A 96 10.19 1.50 1.65
CA ALA A 96 10.78 0.29 2.20
C ALA A 96 12.13 0.55 2.85
N LYS A 97 13.01 1.27 2.16
CA LYS A 97 14.34 1.68 2.65
C LYS A 97 14.25 2.51 3.94
N LYS A 98 13.23 3.37 4.06
CA LYS A 98 13.07 4.27 5.23
C LYS A 98 12.40 3.61 6.42
N PHE A 99 11.43 2.70 6.18
CA PHE A 99 10.53 2.25 7.24
C PHE A 99 10.60 0.74 7.54
N LEU A 100 10.84 -0.16 6.58
CA LEU A 100 10.67 -1.60 6.80
C LEU A 100 11.69 -2.21 7.78
N SER A 101 12.79 -1.53 8.07
CA SER A 101 13.73 -1.93 9.13
C SER A 101 13.29 -1.51 10.54
N LYS A 102 12.26 -0.68 10.67
CA LYS A 102 11.76 -0.21 11.97
C LYS A 102 10.90 -1.28 12.65
N SER A 103 10.85 -1.26 13.98
CA SER A 103 9.99 -2.15 14.77
C SER A 103 8.51 -1.71 14.71
N LEU A 104 7.93 -1.70 13.51
CA LEU A 104 6.54 -1.38 13.22
C LEU A 104 5.87 -2.58 12.56
N THR A 105 4.56 -2.63 12.60
CA THR A 105 3.79 -3.59 11.81
C THR A 105 3.32 -2.93 10.51
N PHE A 106 3.41 -3.65 9.38
CA PHE A 106 3.00 -3.13 8.09
C PHE A 106 1.88 -3.98 7.51
N ALA A 107 0.81 -3.32 7.04
CA ALA A 107 -0.22 -3.91 6.21
C ALA A 107 -0.08 -3.31 4.80
N ILE A 108 0.26 -4.13 3.82
CA ILE A 108 0.58 -3.70 2.46
C ILE A 108 -0.48 -4.30 1.53
N GLU A 109 -1.38 -3.46 1.01
CA GLU A 109 -2.42 -3.88 0.08
C GLU A 109 -1.90 -3.90 -1.35
N LEU A 110 -2.06 -5.04 -2.04
CA LEU A 110 -1.84 -5.15 -3.47
C LEU A 110 -3.12 -4.75 -4.20
N LYS A 111 -3.06 -3.66 -4.97
CA LYS A 111 -4.18 -3.16 -5.80
C LYS A 111 -4.15 -3.72 -7.22
N ASP A 112 -2.97 -4.09 -7.72
CA ASP A 112 -2.75 -4.61 -9.06
C ASP A 112 -2.28 -6.07 -9.01
N GLU A 113 -2.69 -6.86 -10.01
CA GLU A 113 -2.14 -8.20 -10.26
C GLU A 113 -0.72 -8.12 -10.85
N GLY A 114 0.09 -9.15 -10.58
CA GLY A 114 1.40 -9.32 -11.18
C GLY A 114 2.49 -8.42 -10.60
N ILE A 115 2.25 -7.80 -9.43
CA ILE A 115 3.25 -7.03 -8.68
C ILE A 115 3.84 -7.81 -7.50
N GLU A 116 3.41 -9.06 -7.31
CA GLU A 116 3.69 -9.85 -6.10
C GLU A 116 5.19 -10.11 -5.95
N LYS A 117 5.86 -10.48 -7.05
CA LYS A 117 7.28 -10.81 -7.02
C LYS A 117 8.14 -9.59 -6.71
N GLU A 118 7.95 -8.50 -7.43
CA GLU A 118 8.68 -7.25 -7.24
C GLU A 118 8.45 -6.68 -5.83
N THR A 119 7.21 -6.73 -5.35
CA THR A 119 6.86 -6.33 -3.97
C THR A 119 7.64 -7.16 -2.95
N LEU A 120 7.64 -8.47 -3.12
CA LEU A 120 8.34 -9.37 -2.20
C LEU A 120 9.86 -9.19 -2.23
N ASP A 121 10.44 -8.98 -3.42
CA ASP A 121 11.87 -8.73 -3.59
C ASP A 121 12.30 -7.45 -2.84
N ILE A 122 11.49 -6.38 -2.93
CA ILE A 122 11.71 -5.14 -2.19
C ILE A 122 11.60 -5.37 -0.67
N ILE A 123 10.56 -6.08 -0.23
CA ILE A 123 10.37 -6.43 1.18
C ILE A 123 11.58 -7.19 1.71
N LYS A 124 12.02 -8.26 1.02
CA LYS A 124 13.17 -9.08 1.43
C LYS A 124 14.48 -8.30 1.49
N LYS A 125 14.62 -7.27 0.66
CA LYS A 125 15.82 -6.42 0.64
C LYS A 125 15.92 -5.50 1.85
N TYR A 126 14.80 -4.99 2.37
CA TYR A 126 14.80 -3.94 3.38
C TYR A 126 14.20 -4.32 4.73
N ALA A 127 13.36 -5.34 4.80
CA ALA A 127 12.72 -5.75 6.05
C ALA A 127 13.68 -6.57 6.91
N THR A 128 13.75 -6.21 8.20
CA THR A 128 14.55 -6.93 9.20
C THR A 128 13.68 -7.69 10.20
N HIS A 129 12.37 -7.51 10.16
CA HIS A 129 11.39 -8.09 11.09
C HIS A 129 10.28 -8.80 10.33
N ASN A 130 9.74 -9.88 10.90
CA ASN A 130 8.61 -10.63 10.33
C ASN A 130 7.26 -10.07 10.82
N ASN A 131 7.02 -8.79 10.55
CA ASN A 131 5.84 -8.03 10.99
C ASN A 131 5.09 -7.37 9.81
N ILE A 132 5.19 -7.99 8.63
CA ILE A 132 4.55 -7.53 7.40
C ILE A 132 3.41 -8.47 7.03
N TYR A 133 2.26 -7.90 6.73
CA TYR A 133 1.07 -8.57 6.20
C TYR A 133 0.82 -8.05 4.79
N ILE A 134 0.72 -8.94 3.82
CA ILE A 134 0.26 -8.61 2.47
C ILE A 134 -1.24 -8.83 2.42
N SER A 135 -1.96 -7.84 1.99
CA SER A 135 -3.42 -7.90 1.84
C SER A 135 -3.85 -7.63 0.41
N SER A 136 -5.00 -8.15 0.02
CA SER A 136 -5.65 -7.82 -1.24
C SER A 136 -7.14 -8.18 -1.17
N PHE A 137 -7.97 -7.47 -1.93
CA PHE A 137 -9.33 -7.91 -2.26
C PHE A 137 -9.32 -8.99 -3.35
N ASP A 138 -8.25 -9.05 -4.15
CA ASP A 138 -8.06 -10.11 -5.13
C ASP A 138 -7.39 -11.33 -4.48
N TYR A 139 -8.20 -12.40 -4.33
CA TYR A 139 -7.71 -13.66 -3.79
C TYR A 139 -6.58 -14.27 -4.63
N LYS A 140 -6.62 -14.07 -5.96
CA LYS A 140 -5.61 -14.58 -6.89
C LYS A 140 -4.22 -13.99 -6.65
N ALA A 141 -4.14 -12.70 -6.34
CA ALA A 141 -2.88 -12.06 -5.95
C ALA A 141 -2.29 -12.71 -4.69
N LEU A 142 -3.13 -13.04 -3.70
CA LEU A 142 -2.69 -13.73 -2.48
C LEU A 142 -2.24 -15.17 -2.74
N GLU A 143 -2.93 -15.91 -3.63
CA GLU A 143 -2.46 -17.25 -4.06
C GLU A 143 -1.10 -17.17 -4.75
N ASN A 144 -0.92 -16.19 -5.65
CA ASN A 144 0.35 -15.98 -6.34
C ASN A 144 1.46 -15.63 -5.33
N MET A 145 1.18 -14.75 -4.37
CA MET A 145 2.12 -14.43 -3.29
C MET A 145 2.50 -15.67 -2.49
N ARG A 146 1.54 -16.53 -2.11
CA ARG A 146 1.76 -17.78 -1.37
C ARG A 146 2.63 -18.79 -2.15
N LYS A 147 2.51 -18.84 -3.49
CA LYS A 147 3.36 -19.68 -4.34
C LYS A 147 4.82 -19.21 -4.37
N ILE A 148 5.04 -17.90 -4.23
CA ILE A 148 6.38 -17.28 -4.23
C ILE A 148 7.02 -17.38 -2.84
N ASP A 149 6.22 -17.24 -1.77
CA ASP A 149 6.70 -17.30 -0.38
C ASP A 149 5.68 -18.00 0.52
N SER A 150 6.06 -19.17 1.04
CA SER A 150 5.21 -19.97 1.92
C SER A 150 4.99 -19.35 3.31
N ASN A 151 5.86 -18.44 3.73
CA ASN A 151 5.89 -17.92 5.11
C ASN A 151 5.33 -16.49 5.26
N ILE A 152 5.19 -15.76 4.15
CA ILE A 152 4.64 -14.40 4.23
C ILE A 152 3.22 -14.41 4.82
N LYS A 153 2.92 -13.48 5.69
CA LYS A 153 1.59 -13.36 6.28
C LYS A 153 0.64 -12.71 5.28
N LEU A 154 -0.49 -13.36 5.03
CA LEU A 154 -1.50 -12.92 4.08
C LEU A 154 -2.81 -12.57 4.80
N ALA A 155 -3.52 -11.56 4.29
CA ALA A 155 -4.83 -11.14 4.76
C ALA A 155 -5.75 -10.92 3.55
N TRP A 156 -6.80 -11.70 3.44
CA TRP A 156 -7.81 -11.50 2.41
C TRP A 156 -8.80 -10.44 2.85
N LEU A 157 -8.96 -9.40 2.04
CA LEU A 157 -9.91 -8.31 2.28
C LEU A 157 -11.24 -8.65 1.59
N ILE A 158 -12.33 -8.57 2.34
CA ILE A 158 -13.67 -8.93 1.86
C ILE A 158 -14.58 -7.71 2.01
N LYS A 159 -15.24 -7.33 0.91
CA LYS A 159 -16.19 -6.19 0.90
C LYS A 159 -17.58 -6.57 1.41
N GLU A 160 -17.93 -7.84 1.29
CA GLU A 160 -19.26 -8.33 1.64
C GLU A 160 -19.41 -8.50 3.14
N LYS A 161 -20.64 -8.31 3.63
CA LYS A 161 -20.97 -8.59 5.03
C LYS A 161 -20.88 -10.10 5.28
N ILE A 162 -19.88 -10.52 6.03
CA ILE A 162 -19.67 -11.93 6.36
C ILE A 162 -20.67 -12.35 7.44
N ASN A 163 -21.38 -13.44 7.19
CA ASN A 163 -22.16 -14.19 8.17
C ASN A 163 -21.70 -15.66 8.20
N ASN A 164 -22.23 -16.46 9.13
CA ASN A 164 -21.82 -17.86 9.28
C ASN A 164 -22.14 -18.75 8.07
N GLU A 165 -23.09 -18.36 7.23
CA GLU A 165 -23.45 -19.11 6.02
C GLU A 165 -22.51 -18.82 4.85
N ASN A 166 -22.18 -17.53 4.63
CA ASN A 166 -21.37 -17.16 3.48
C ASN A 166 -19.87 -17.34 3.69
N ILE A 167 -19.35 -17.37 4.94
CA ILE A 167 -17.94 -17.60 5.21
C ILE A 167 -17.47 -18.96 4.69
N ASN A 168 -18.26 -20.01 4.91
CA ASN A 168 -17.92 -21.35 4.43
C ASN A 168 -17.93 -21.44 2.90
N LYS A 169 -18.85 -20.73 2.24
CA LYS A 169 -18.92 -20.64 0.79
C LYS A 169 -17.67 -19.91 0.25
N LEU A 170 -17.34 -18.75 0.80
CA LEU A 170 -16.14 -17.97 0.41
C LEU A 170 -14.86 -18.79 0.57
N LEU A 171 -14.72 -19.57 1.66
CA LEU A 171 -13.55 -20.43 1.89
C LEU A 171 -13.50 -21.64 0.96
N ASN A 172 -14.65 -22.14 0.48
CA ASN A 172 -14.72 -23.30 -0.40
C ASN A 172 -14.59 -22.93 -1.89
N ASP A 173 -15.14 -21.79 -2.30
CA ASP A 173 -15.07 -21.28 -3.69
C ASP A 173 -13.64 -20.84 -4.07
N ASN A 174 -12.73 -20.71 -3.08
CA ASN A 174 -11.33 -20.26 -3.25
C ASN A 174 -10.32 -21.34 -2.78
N LYS A 175 -10.69 -22.62 -2.82
CA LYS A 175 -9.79 -23.78 -2.71
C LYS A 175 -9.47 -24.31 -4.09
#